data_b2773c31d513e7ba7d8e4ea1608fe5b8
#
_entry.id   b2773c31d513e7ba7d8e4ea1608fe5b8
#
_cell.length_a   1.000
_cell.length_b   1.000
_cell.length_c   1.000
_cell.angle_alpha   90.00
_cell.angle_beta   90.00
_cell.angle_gamma   90.00
#
_symmetry.space_group_name_H-M   'P 1'
#
loop_
_entity.id
_entity.type
_entity.pdbx_description
1 polymer ?
#
loop_
_entity_poly.entity_id
_entity_poly.type
_entity_poly.pdbx_seq_one_letter_code
_entity_poly.pdbx_strand_id
1 'polypeptide(L)'
;MGEETVKRYRVAYERDESGWWVASVSGVRGCHTQGRTVDEARRRIREALELFVDDARKASIVDDVKLPSAATKAIRAYASLRRKADEEDRRAARAARLAVRVLRTGKLKMSARDAARLLGLSHQRVHQLTQTKAEDR
;
A
#
# COMPACT_ATOMS: atom_id res chain seq x y z
N MET A 1 -5.30 -12.79 32.00
CA MET A 1 -5.83 -12.22 30.75
C MET A 1 -4.81 -12.47 29.65
N GLY A 2 -5.07 -13.48 28.83
CA GLY A 2 -4.15 -13.82 27.74
C GLY A 2 -4.23 -12.82 26.61
N GLU A 3 -3.07 -12.36 26.15
CA GLU A 3 -2.97 -11.71 24.85
C GLU A 3 -3.53 -12.70 23.81
N GLU A 4 -4.60 -12.29 23.11
CA GLU A 4 -5.10 -13.07 21.97
C GLU A 4 -4.01 -13.09 20.90
N THR A 5 -3.25 -14.18 20.86
CA THR A 5 -2.27 -14.41 19.80
C THR A 5 -3.03 -14.69 18.52
N VAL A 6 -3.03 -13.72 17.60
CA VAL A 6 -3.57 -13.91 16.26
C VAL A 6 -2.72 -14.93 15.53
N LYS A 7 -3.30 -16.07 15.17
CA LYS A 7 -2.62 -17.08 14.37
C LYS A 7 -2.36 -16.55 12.97
N ARG A 8 -1.15 -16.80 12.49
CA ARG A 8 -0.75 -16.46 11.13
C ARG A 8 -0.67 -17.72 10.29
N TYR A 9 -1.30 -17.66 9.14
CA TYR A 9 -1.22 -18.73 8.15
C TYR A 9 -0.54 -18.19 6.90
N ARG A 10 0.43 -18.95 6.41
CA ARG A 10 1.08 -18.62 5.14
C ARG A 10 0.36 -19.35 4.02
N VAL A 11 -0.03 -18.63 3.00
CA VAL A 11 -0.69 -19.16 1.81
C VAL A 11 0.24 -18.97 0.62
N ALA A 12 0.56 -20.07 -0.05
CA ALA A 12 1.33 -20.06 -1.28
C ALA A 12 0.38 -20.04 -2.48
N TYR A 13 0.66 -19.16 -3.43
CA TYR A 13 -0.08 -19.05 -4.69
C TYR A 13 0.85 -19.39 -5.84
N GLU A 14 0.45 -20.36 -6.65
CA GLU A 14 1.18 -20.75 -7.84
C GLU A 14 0.24 -20.74 -9.05
N ARG A 15 0.72 -20.24 -10.17
CA ARG A 15 -0.04 -20.26 -11.39
C ARG A 15 0.25 -21.56 -12.14
N ASP A 16 -0.78 -22.32 -12.49
CA ASP A 16 -0.63 -23.55 -13.24
C ASP A 16 -0.50 -23.28 -14.76
N GLU A 17 -0.26 -24.33 -15.53
CA GLU A 17 -0.09 -24.25 -16.98
C GLU A 17 -1.34 -23.73 -17.71
N SER A 18 -2.52 -23.94 -17.12
CA SER A 18 -3.80 -23.48 -17.67
C SER A 18 -4.14 -22.02 -17.30
N GLY A 19 -3.27 -21.37 -16.51
CA GLY A 19 -3.48 -20.00 -16.07
C GLY A 19 -4.32 -19.84 -14.81
N TRP A 20 -4.64 -20.94 -14.11
CA TRP A 20 -5.32 -20.91 -12.83
C TRP A 20 -4.33 -20.68 -11.70
N TRP A 21 -4.76 -19.93 -10.70
CA TRP A 21 -4.00 -19.72 -9.48
C TRP A 21 -4.40 -20.75 -8.44
N VAL A 22 -3.45 -21.57 -8.03
CA VAL A 22 -3.64 -22.57 -6.98
C VAL A 22 -3.14 -21.97 -5.67
N ALA A 23 -3.99 -21.92 -4.67
CA ALA A 23 -3.65 -21.46 -3.32
C ALA A 23 -3.62 -22.64 -2.36
N SER A 24 -2.59 -22.70 -1.52
CA SER A 24 -2.41 -23.75 -0.52
C SER A 24 -1.96 -23.16 0.80
N VAL A 25 -2.57 -23.58 1.90
CA VAL A 25 -2.20 -23.13 3.24
C VAL A 25 -1.09 -24.03 3.79
N SER A 26 0.04 -23.43 4.15
CA SER A 26 1.13 -24.14 4.81
C SER A 26 0.70 -24.59 6.20
N GLY A 27 0.98 -25.85 6.52
CA GLY A 27 0.68 -26.42 7.84
C GLY A 27 -0.77 -26.86 8.06
N VAL A 28 -1.64 -26.66 7.09
CA VAL A 28 -3.04 -27.14 7.12
C VAL A 28 -3.22 -28.10 5.95
N ARG A 29 -3.09 -29.39 6.25
CA ARG A 29 -3.13 -30.43 5.23
C ARG A 29 -4.49 -30.48 4.55
N GLY A 30 -4.48 -30.51 3.22
CA GLY A 30 -5.70 -30.58 2.41
C GLY A 30 -6.40 -29.23 2.19
N CYS A 31 -5.94 -28.16 2.82
CA CYS A 31 -6.51 -26.84 2.62
C CYS A 31 -5.88 -26.18 1.40
N HIS A 32 -6.55 -26.31 0.27
CA HIS A 32 -6.15 -25.71 -1.00
C HIS A 32 -7.38 -25.36 -1.82
N THR A 33 -7.21 -24.42 -2.73
CA THR A 33 -8.24 -24.00 -3.66
C THR A 33 -7.60 -23.46 -4.93
N GLN A 34 -8.42 -23.03 -5.87
CA GLN A 34 -7.96 -22.39 -7.08
C GLN A 34 -8.89 -21.25 -7.50
N GLY A 35 -8.35 -20.32 -8.26
CA GLY A 35 -9.12 -19.20 -8.79
C GLY A 35 -8.50 -18.72 -10.10
N ARG A 36 -9.26 -17.97 -10.87
CA ARG A 36 -8.78 -17.40 -12.14
C ARG A 36 -7.86 -16.21 -11.93
N THR A 37 -8.02 -15.53 -10.80
CA THR A 37 -7.18 -14.40 -10.39
C THR A 37 -6.62 -14.66 -9.00
N VAL A 38 -5.56 -13.94 -8.63
CA VAL A 38 -5.01 -14.02 -7.27
C VAL A 38 -6.07 -13.61 -6.24
N ASP A 39 -6.84 -12.57 -6.52
CA ASP A 39 -7.89 -12.09 -5.61
C ASP A 39 -8.99 -13.13 -5.40
N GLU A 40 -9.40 -13.81 -6.46
CA GLU A 40 -10.37 -14.90 -6.36
C GLU A 40 -9.82 -16.06 -5.52
N ALA A 41 -8.57 -16.46 -5.77
CA ALA A 41 -7.90 -17.50 -5.00
C ALA A 41 -7.76 -17.12 -3.52
N ARG A 42 -7.42 -15.86 -3.22
CA ARG A 42 -7.35 -15.34 -1.84
C ARG A 42 -8.68 -15.44 -1.12
N ARG A 43 -9.74 -15.03 -1.76
CA ARG A 43 -11.10 -15.12 -1.18
C ARG A 43 -11.48 -16.56 -0.91
N ARG A 44 -11.27 -17.43 -1.89
CA ARG A 44 -11.62 -18.86 -1.77
C ARG A 44 -10.79 -19.59 -0.74
N ILE A 45 -9.49 -19.29 -0.61
CA ILE A 45 -8.63 -19.96 0.37
C ILE A 45 -9.01 -19.54 1.80
N ARG A 46 -9.44 -18.30 2.00
CA ARG A 46 -9.96 -17.86 3.30
C ARG A 46 -11.22 -18.63 3.69
N GLU A 47 -12.16 -18.79 2.75
CA GLU A 47 -13.37 -19.58 2.95
C GLU A 47 -13.03 -21.05 3.23
N ALA A 48 -12.08 -21.62 2.47
CA ALA A 48 -11.63 -22.99 2.69
C ALA A 48 -11.00 -23.16 4.08
N LEU A 49 -10.18 -22.19 4.52
CA LEU A 49 -9.54 -22.24 5.84
C LEU A 49 -10.55 -22.30 6.96
N GLU A 50 -11.70 -21.62 6.83
CA GLU A 50 -12.79 -21.65 7.82
C GLU A 50 -13.34 -23.05 8.05
N LEU A 51 -13.22 -23.95 7.08
CA LEU A 51 -13.65 -25.34 7.19
C LEU A 51 -12.63 -26.22 7.95
N PHE A 52 -11.40 -25.79 8.06
CA PHE A 52 -10.30 -26.56 8.66
C PHE A 52 -9.90 -26.09 10.05
N VAL A 53 -10.11 -24.80 10.35
CA VAL A 53 -9.71 -24.22 11.64
C VAL A 53 -10.83 -23.31 12.17
N ASP A 54 -11.03 -23.34 13.48
CA ASP A 54 -12.13 -22.62 14.13
C ASP A 54 -11.88 -21.11 14.19
N ASP A 55 -10.62 -20.68 14.20
CA ASP A 55 -10.23 -19.28 14.37
C ASP A 55 -9.91 -18.57 13.04
N ALA A 56 -10.36 -19.12 11.91
CA ALA A 56 -10.01 -18.61 10.59
C ALA A 56 -10.39 -17.13 10.38
N ARG A 57 -11.50 -16.69 10.93
CA ARG A 57 -11.97 -15.30 10.79
C ARG A 57 -11.04 -14.30 11.47
N LYS A 58 -10.40 -14.70 12.57
CA LYS A 58 -9.44 -13.88 13.33
C LYS A 58 -8.00 -14.06 12.87
N ALA A 59 -7.76 -15.04 12.00
CA ALA A 59 -6.42 -15.37 11.54
C ALA A 59 -5.91 -14.34 10.54
N SER A 60 -4.63 -14.03 10.65
CA SER A 60 -3.90 -13.25 9.66
C SER A 60 -3.36 -14.18 8.58
N ILE A 61 -3.52 -13.79 7.34
CA ILE A 61 -2.97 -14.52 6.19
C ILE A 61 -1.79 -13.75 5.62
N VAL A 62 -0.67 -14.44 5.47
CA VAL A 62 0.52 -13.93 4.78
C VAL A 62 0.55 -14.55 3.39
N ASP A 63 0.41 -13.75 2.37
CA ASP A 63 0.42 -14.21 0.99
C ASP A 63 1.85 -14.36 0.48
N ASP A 64 2.13 -15.51 -0.14
CA ASP A 64 3.40 -15.81 -0.78
C ASP A 64 3.13 -16.23 -2.23
N VAL A 65 3.24 -15.28 -3.14
CA VAL A 65 3.00 -15.52 -4.57
C VAL A 65 4.29 -16.04 -5.19
N LYS A 66 4.25 -17.27 -5.68
CA LYS A 66 5.39 -17.93 -6.34
C LYS A 66 5.48 -17.47 -7.78
N LEU A 67 6.59 -16.83 -8.12
CA LEU A 67 6.84 -16.29 -9.45
C LEU A 67 8.24 -16.68 -9.93
N PRO A 68 8.47 -16.73 -11.24
CA PRO A 68 9.83 -16.85 -11.77
C PRO A 68 10.72 -15.73 -11.25
N SER A 69 12.01 -16.01 -11.10
CA SER A 69 12.97 -15.05 -10.51
C SER A 69 13.03 -13.72 -11.27
N ALA A 70 12.89 -13.74 -12.59
CA ALA A 70 12.87 -12.52 -13.39
C ALA A 70 11.67 -11.61 -13.04
N ALA A 71 10.49 -12.19 -12.84
CA ALA A 71 9.30 -11.46 -12.43
C ALA A 71 9.46 -10.88 -11.02
N THR A 72 9.97 -11.69 -10.09
CA THR A 72 10.22 -11.24 -8.71
C THR A 72 11.21 -10.06 -8.67
N LYS A 73 12.30 -10.15 -9.44
CA LYS A 73 13.29 -9.07 -9.54
C LYS A 73 12.67 -7.79 -10.10
N ALA A 74 11.87 -7.91 -11.16
CA ALA A 74 11.21 -6.76 -11.78
C ALA A 74 10.23 -6.08 -10.81
N ILE A 75 9.43 -6.86 -10.08
CA ILE A 75 8.50 -6.34 -9.08
C ILE A 75 9.25 -5.63 -7.95
N ARG A 76 10.34 -6.22 -7.44
CA ARG A 76 11.15 -5.61 -6.39
C ARG A 76 11.81 -4.31 -6.84
N ALA A 77 12.33 -4.28 -8.08
CA ALA A 77 12.93 -3.08 -8.65
C ALA A 77 11.89 -1.95 -8.75
N TYR A 78 10.70 -2.27 -9.27
CA TYR A 78 9.60 -1.31 -9.35
C TYR A 78 9.20 -0.81 -7.96
N ALA A 79 8.99 -1.71 -7.00
CA ALA A 79 8.59 -1.34 -5.64
C ALA A 79 9.62 -0.43 -4.96
N SER A 80 10.92 -0.70 -5.15
CA SER A 80 12.00 0.12 -4.61
C SER A 80 11.99 1.53 -5.21
N LEU A 81 11.87 1.64 -6.53
CA LEU A 81 11.80 2.93 -7.22
C LEU A 81 10.54 3.70 -6.84
N ARG A 82 9.43 3.01 -6.72
CA ARG A 82 8.15 3.64 -6.30
C ARG A 82 8.26 4.22 -4.90
N ARG A 83 8.86 3.51 -3.96
CA ARG A 83 9.08 4.03 -2.59
C ARG A 83 9.95 5.28 -2.58
N LYS A 84 11.01 5.30 -3.41
CA LYS A 84 11.88 6.48 -3.55
C LYS A 84 11.11 7.66 -4.12
N ALA A 85 10.32 7.44 -5.16
CA ALA A 85 9.50 8.48 -5.77
C ALA A 85 8.49 9.05 -4.77
N ASP A 86 7.80 8.18 -4.02
CA ASP A 86 6.84 8.60 -2.99
C ASP A 86 7.52 9.40 -1.87
N GLU A 87 8.72 9.04 -1.47
CA GLU A 87 9.51 9.78 -0.48
C GLU A 87 9.88 11.18 -1.00
N GLU A 88 10.35 11.27 -2.25
CA GLU A 88 10.67 12.56 -2.88
C GLU A 88 9.41 13.43 -3.03
N ASP A 89 8.28 12.83 -3.40
CA ASP A 89 7.01 13.55 -3.47
C ASP A 89 6.62 14.11 -2.10
N ARG A 90 6.78 13.35 -1.02
CA ARG A 90 6.51 13.84 0.34
C ARG A 90 7.46 14.97 0.74
N ARG A 91 8.73 14.88 0.37
CA ARG A 91 9.74 15.94 0.62
C ARG A 91 9.37 17.21 -0.15
N ALA A 92 9.01 17.07 -1.42
CA ALA A 92 8.57 18.19 -2.25
C ALA A 92 7.31 18.86 -1.67
N ALA A 93 6.34 18.06 -1.20
CA ALA A 93 5.14 18.59 -0.57
C ALA A 93 5.44 19.37 0.71
N ARG A 94 6.35 18.87 1.56
CA ARG A 94 6.78 19.61 2.78
C ARG A 94 7.47 20.91 2.42
N ALA A 95 8.36 20.90 1.44
CA ALA A 95 9.05 22.10 0.97
C ALA A 95 8.07 23.13 0.39
N ALA A 96 7.08 22.65 -0.36
CA ALA A 96 6.03 23.52 -0.93
C ALA A 96 5.19 24.18 0.17
N ARG A 97 4.80 23.43 1.22
CA ARG A 97 4.07 24.00 2.36
C ARG A 97 4.88 25.07 3.07
N LEU A 98 6.17 24.84 3.29
CA LEU A 98 7.06 25.83 3.91
C LEU A 98 7.18 27.07 3.02
N ALA A 99 7.37 26.90 1.72
CA ALA A 99 7.48 28.01 0.77
C ALA A 99 6.20 28.84 0.76
N VAL A 100 5.04 28.22 0.71
CA VAL A 100 3.76 28.93 0.78
C VAL A 100 3.63 29.71 2.08
N ARG A 101 4.00 29.12 3.21
CA ARG A 101 3.95 29.78 4.52
C ARG A 101 4.85 31.03 4.54
N VAL A 102 6.08 30.90 4.09
CA VAL A 102 7.03 32.01 4.06
C VAL A 102 6.55 33.15 3.17
N LEU A 103 6.00 32.84 1.99
CA LEU A 103 5.53 33.85 1.05
C LEU A 103 4.25 34.55 1.52
N ARG A 104 3.36 33.84 2.19
CA ARG A 104 2.02 34.36 2.53
C ARG A 104 1.91 34.98 3.93
N THR A 105 2.91 34.78 4.77
CA THR A 105 2.89 35.28 6.15
C THR A 105 4.06 36.23 6.41
N GLY A 106 4.17 36.72 7.64
CA GLY A 106 5.23 37.60 8.06
C GLY A 106 5.20 38.94 7.31
N LYS A 107 6.37 39.42 6.88
CA LYS A 107 6.54 40.70 6.22
C LYS A 107 6.06 40.72 4.76
N LEU A 108 6.13 39.58 4.08
CA LEU A 108 5.78 39.48 2.66
C LEU A 108 4.28 39.52 2.43
N LYS A 109 3.48 38.82 3.22
CA LYS A 109 2.00 38.77 3.11
C LYS A 109 1.49 38.68 1.67
N MET A 110 2.16 37.88 0.86
CA MET A 110 1.90 37.78 -0.56
C MET A 110 0.53 37.14 -0.84
N SER A 111 -0.12 37.59 -1.92
CA SER A 111 -1.37 36.98 -2.35
C SER A 111 -1.17 35.53 -2.78
N ALA A 112 -2.22 34.71 -2.71
CA ALA A 112 -2.17 33.35 -3.21
C ALA A 112 -1.83 33.27 -4.70
N ARG A 113 -2.29 34.22 -5.48
CA ARG A 113 -2.00 34.32 -6.91
C ARG A 113 -0.53 34.56 -7.18
N ASP A 114 0.11 35.47 -6.46
CA ASP A 114 1.53 35.76 -6.62
C ASP A 114 2.39 34.60 -6.15
N ALA A 115 2.05 33.97 -5.01
CA ALA A 115 2.72 32.79 -4.51
C ALA A 115 2.63 31.63 -5.52
N ALA A 116 1.46 31.40 -6.09
CA ALA A 116 1.26 30.39 -7.12
C ALA A 116 2.18 30.62 -8.33
N ARG A 117 2.26 31.86 -8.78
CA ARG A 117 3.12 32.21 -9.92
C ARG A 117 4.60 31.97 -9.62
N LEU A 118 5.08 32.37 -8.47
CA LEU A 118 6.49 32.21 -8.09
C LEU A 118 6.88 30.74 -7.89
N LEU A 119 5.96 29.94 -7.39
CA LEU A 119 6.20 28.52 -7.12
C LEU A 119 5.91 27.61 -8.31
N GLY A 120 5.31 28.15 -9.38
CA GLY A 120 4.88 27.34 -10.52
C GLY A 120 3.74 26.39 -10.18
N LEU A 121 2.90 26.76 -9.21
CA LEU A 121 1.76 25.97 -8.77
C LEU A 121 0.45 26.58 -9.24
N SER A 122 -0.62 25.78 -9.24
CA SER A 122 -1.96 26.32 -9.45
C SER A 122 -2.42 27.11 -8.21
N HIS A 123 -3.32 28.05 -8.42
CA HIS A 123 -3.96 28.81 -7.35
C HIS A 123 -4.67 27.88 -6.35
N GLN A 124 -5.36 26.86 -6.86
CA GLN A 124 -6.03 25.85 -6.05
C GLN A 124 -5.04 25.08 -5.17
N ARG A 125 -3.88 24.71 -5.71
CA ARG A 125 -2.84 23.99 -4.96
C ARG A 125 -2.28 24.86 -3.81
N VAL A 126 -2.09 26.14 -4.03
CA VAL A 126 -1.66 27.07 -2.98
C VAL A 126 -2.68 27.13 -1.84
N HIS A 127 -3.98 27.18 -2.17
CA HIS A 127 -5.03 27.14 -1.15
C HIS A 127 -5.02 25.85 -0.35
N GLN A 128 -4.88 24.71 -1.01
CA GLN A 128 -4.76 23.40 -0.34
C GLN A 128 -3.59 23.37 0.64
N LEU A 129 -2.42 23.86 0.21
CA LEU A 129 -1.22 23.91 1.03
C LEU A 129 -1.34 24.87 2.22
N THR A 130 -2.14 25.93 2.08
CA THR A 130 -2.41 26.86 3.17
C THR A 130 -3.29 26.23 4.27
N GLN A 131 -4.20 25.35 3.90
CA GLN A 131 -5.18 24.74 4.82
C GLN A 131 -4.64 23.54 5.62
N THR A 132 -3.53 22.94 5.20
CA THR A 132 -2.95 21.74 5.84
C THR A 132 -2.19 22.01 7.14
N LYS A 133 -2.58 23.01 7.92
CA LYS A 133 -1.92 23.38 9.17
C LYS A 133 -2.03 22.34 10.30
N ALA A 134 -2.87 21.33 10.17
CA ALA A 134 -3.25 20.48 11.28
C ALA A 134 -2.47 19.17 11.40
N GLU A 135 -1.72 18.77 10.39
CA GLU A 135 -1.09 17.43 10.33
C GLU A 135 0.41 17.39 10.60
N ASP A 136 1.08 18.53 10.75
CA ASP A 136 2.53 18.61 10.98
C ASP A 136 2.90 18.87 12.46
N ARG A 137 2.15 18.29 13.38
CA ARG A 137 2.55 18.30 14.79
C ARG A 137 2.97 16.93 15.26
#